data_513164894184de91b558cb7c911a061b
#
_entry.id   513164894184de91b558cb7c911a061b
#
_cell.length_a   1.000
_cell.length_b   1.000
_cell.length_c   1.000
_cell.angle_alpha   90.00
_cell.angle_beta   90.00
_cell.angle_gamma   90.00
#
_symmetry.space_group_name_H-M   'P 1'
#
loop_
_entity.id
_entity.type
_entity.pdbx_description
1 polymer ?
#
loop_
_entity_poly.entity_id
_entity_poly.type
_entity_poly.pdbx_seq_one_letter_code
_entity_poly.pdbx_strand_id
1 'polypeptide(L)'
;MRCKPLLLRPVAATVCGMDGFAAVDFELGRQVLQRGIAALYLIAFLSSLNQFRALLGERGLLPVPELLTWAASSRARGRMLRPTLFRRIRYTDRRLAALCIGGMVVAGALVLGLAQLAGPWVPMICFLALWLGYMSISSIGQTFYGFGWEMLLLEAGFLAAFLGSNSEPPPTVTIVLFWWLLFRLEFGAGMIKIRGGREWRDLTALMYHHETQPMPGPLSRQAHLLPRWFHRIEVIGNHVAQLIVPFFLFAPILGLWLPGPVPTVIGTVAALIVIATQLWLVLTGNFAWLNWATIVLGFSAVGVPDAGAAASAPPRVVDGLPLPWLIVTTAVGVLYVVLSWPALRNLFAHRQLMNASFNRWQLANAYGAFGTVTKERIEFVVEGTMDEDPDAATWLEYGFRGKPGDLDRIPPQVAPYHLRLDWLMWFLPLGSPLDEWFTTFLARLLAADPETLALLGSDPFDGKSPRWIRTVSYRYRFADRAEHRRSGARWIRDRRRLVLGPARLPD
;
A
#
# COMPACT_ATOMS: atom_id res chain seq x y z
N MET A 1 53.16 -56.34 4.30
CA MET A 1 51.76 -56.00 4.05
C MET A 1 51.31 -54.96 5.11
N ARG A 2 51.20 -53.68 4.73
CA ARG A 2 50.75 -52.62 5.62
C ARG A 2 49.32 -52.27 5.22
N CYS A 3 48.36 -52.55 6.09
CA CYS A 3 46.99 -52.11 5.94
C CYS A 3 46.91 -50.57 6.10
N LYS A 4 46.41 -49.87 5.08
CA LYS A 4 45.98 -48.45 5.17
C LYS A 4 44.62 -48.40 5.84
N PRO A 5 44.43 -47.52 6.81
CA PRO A 5 43.05 -47.26 7.35
C PRO A 5 42.21 -46.56 6.31
N LEU A 6 41.03 -47.11 6.04
CA LEU A 6 39.96 -46.46 5.29
C LEU A 6 39.41 -45.30 6.14
N LEU A 7 39.76 -44.08 5.78
CA LEU A 7 39.13 -42.88 6.33
C LEU A 7 37.70 -42.81 5.78
N LEU A 8 36.73 -43.22 6.58
CA LEU A 8 35.32 -42.87 6.40
C LEU A 8 35.23 -41.35 6.48
N ARG A 9 35.07 -40.70 5.34
CA ARG A 9 34.60 -39.31 5.30
C ARG A 9 33.19 -39.31 5.91
N PRO A 10 32.89 -38.46 6.91
CA PRO A 10 31.51 -38.24 7.28
C PRO A 10 30.83 -37.64 6.02
N VAL A 11 29.78 -38.30 5.55
CA VAL A 11 28.83 -37.73 4.60
C VAL A 11 28.23 -36.56 5.33
N ALA A 12 28.74 -35.36 5.06
CA ALA A 12 28.06 -34.14 5.46
C ALA A 12 26.67 -34.21 4.81
N ALA A 13 25.66 -34.49 5.61
CA ALA A 13 24.29 -34.37 5.18
C ALA A 13 24.13 -32.95 4.68
N THR A 14 24.00 -32.82 3.36
CA THR A 14 23.65 -31.55 2.72
C THR A 14 22.28 -31.20 3.27
N VAL A 15 22.23 -30.30 4.26
CA VAL A 15 20.98 -29.76 4.80
C VAL A 15 20.42 -28.89 3.69
N CYS A 16 19.51 -29.49 2.92
CA CYS A 16 18.83 -28.83 1.82
C CYS A 16 17.73 -27.97 2.40
N GLY A 17 17.76 -26.66 2.11
CA GLY A 17 16.61 -25.81 2.16
C GLY A 17 16.51 -24.87 3.35
N MET A 18 15.84 -25.24 4.36
CA MET A 18 15.53 -24.45 5.55
C MET A 18 15.94 -25.23 6.79
N ASP A 19 16.95 -24.75 7.49
CA ASP A 19 17.21 -25.24 8.84
C ASP A 19 16.35 -24.46 9.86
N GLY A 20 16.40 -24.85 11.15
CA GLY A 20 15.60 -24.18 12.19
C GLY A 20 15.91 -22.68 12.35
N PHE A 21 17.02 -22.15 11.84
CA PHE A 21 17.50 -20.81 12.07
C PHE A 21 17.83 -20.03 10.79
N ALA A 22 18.23 -20.66 9.71
CA ALA A 22 18.67 -20.05 8.45
C ALA A 22 17.83 -20.52 7.27
N ALA A 23 17.26 -19.57 6.51
CA ALA A 23 16.42 -19.83 5.35
C ALA A 23 17.22 -19.58 4.04
N VAL A 24 18.22 -20.41 3.79
CA VAL A 24 19.19 -20.22 2.68
C VAL A 24 18.52 -20.17 1.31
N ASP A 25 17.49 -20.98 1.07
CA ASP A 25 16.77 -21.02 -0.20
C ASP A 25 16.02 -19.72 -0.50
N PHE A 26 15.81 -18.84 0.49
CA PHE A 26 15.05 -17.61 0.37
C PHE A 26 15.93 -16.35 0.26
N GLU A 27 17.18 -16.49 -0.13
CA GLU A 27 18.11 -15.38 -0.34
C GLU A 27 17.60 -14.40 -1.41
N LEU A 28 17.04 -14.89 -2.54
CA LEU A 28 16.40 -14.06 -3.55
C LEU A 28 15.22 -13.27 -2.92
N GLY A 29 14.41 -13.94 -2.11
CA GLY A 29 13.31 -13.31 -1.39
C GLY A 29 13.79 -12.16 -0.48
N ARG A 30 14.87 -12.39 0.29
CA ARG A 30 15.50 -11.35 1.13
C ARG A 30 15.92 -10.13 0.30
N GLN A 31 16.61 -10.35 -0.83
CA GLN A 31 17.11 -9.29 -1.69
C GLN A 31 15.96 -8.45 -2.27
N VAL A 32 14.88 -9.09 -2.73
CA VAL A 32 13.69 -8.42 -3.27
C VAL A 32 12.94 -7.68 -2.17
N LEU A 33 12.76 -8.30 -0.99
CA LEU A 33 12.07 -7.67 0.16
C LEU A 33 12.79 -6.39 0.59
N GLN A 34 14.09 -6.45 0.83
CA GLN A 34 14.84 -5.27 1.30
C GLN A 34 14.79 -4.13 0.26
N ARG A 35 15.13 -4.41 -0.99
CA ARG A 35 15.14 -3.37 -2.04
C ARG A 35 13.74 -2.89 -2.40
N GLY A 36 12.78 -3.80 -2.51
CA GLY A 36 11.41 -3.48 -2.87
C GLY A 36 10.70 -2.65 -1.79
N ILE A 37 10.81 -3.03 -0.51
CA ILE A 37 10.23 -2.27 0.60
C ILE A 37 10.92 -0.89 0.71
N ALA A 38 12.24 -0.81 0.55
CA ALA A 38 12.97 0.46 0.52
C ALA A 38 12.51 1.36 -0.63
N ALA A 39 12.29 0.80 -1.84
CA ALA A 39 11.76 1.55 -2.98
C ALA A 39 10.35 2.10 -2.71
N LEU A 40 9.50 1.32 -2.02
CA LEU A 40 8.18 1.80 -1.60
C LEU A 40 8.28 2.91 -0.55
N TYR A 41 9.21 2.85 0.41
CA TYR A 41 9.47 3.96 1.31
C TYR A 41 9.94 5.21 0.56
N LEU A 42 10.83 5.07 -0.42
CA LEU A 42 11.29 6.18 -1.25
C LEU A 42 10.11 6.89 -1.92
N ILE A 43 9.20 6.12 -2.53
CA ILE A 43 7.98 6.65 -3.16
C ILE A 43 7.03 7.26 -2.12
N ALA A 44 6.88 6.66 -0.95
CA ALA A 44 6.02 7.15 0.12
C ALA A 44 6.52 8.49 0.68
N PHE A 45 7.83 8.63 0.92
CA PHE A 45 8.44 9.90 1.32
C PHE A 45 8.35 10.96 0.21
N LEU A 46 8.57 10.58 -1.06
CA LEU A 46 8.40 11.48 -2.20
C LEU A 46 6.94 11.97 -2.33
N SER A 47 5.98 11.07 -2.18
CA SER A 47 4.54 11.42 -2.17
C SER A 47 4.21 12.39 -1.03
N SER A 48 4.81 12.16 0.16
CA SER A 48 4.65 13.06 1.30
C SER A 48 5.31 14.42 1.05
N LEU A 49 6.53 14.46 0.52
CA LEU A 49 7.24 15.70 0.22
C LEU A 49 6.45 16.60 -0.73
N ASN A 50 5.82 16.01 -1.75
CA ASN A 50 5.11 16.75 -2.80
C ASN A 50 3.70 17.20 -2.41
N GLN A 51 3.04 16.53 -1.46
CA GLN A 51 1.61 16.74 -1.21
C GLN A 51 1.29 17.20 0.22
N PHE A 52 2.13 16.82 1.21
CA PHE A 52 1.81 17.01 2.62
C PHE A 52 1.59 18.48 2.97
N ARG A 53 2.41 19.37 2.43
CA ARG A 53 2.35 20.80 2.74
C ARG A 53 0.98 21.40 2.36
N ALA A 54 0.49 21.13 1.15
CA ALA A 54 -0.80 21.60 0.69
C ALA A 54 -1.96 20.96 1.47
N LEU A 55 -1.85 19.67 1.84
CA LEU A 55 -2.92 18.94 2.50
C LEU A 55 -2.98 19.18 4.00
N LEU A 56 -1.82 19.21 4.67
CA LEU A 56 -1.68 19.07 6.13
C LEU A 56 -0.64 20.02 6.73
N GLY A 57 0.08 20.80 5.91
CA GLY A 57 1.10 21.74 6.34
C GLY A 57 0.60 22.82 7.29
N GLU A 58 1.46 23.78 7.62
CA GLU A 58 1.12 24.89 8.53
C GLU A 58 -0.11 25.68 8.05
N ARG A 59 -0.36 25.69 6.73
CA ARG A 59 -1.52 26.32 6.08
C ARG A 59 -2.29 25.34 5.17
N GLY A 60 -2.20 24.03 5.45
CA GLY A 60 -2.85 23.00 4.65
C GLY A 60 -4.37 22.96 4.81
N LEU A 61 -5.01 22.02 4.14
CA LEU A 61 -6.48 21.81 4.24
C LEU A 61 -6.90 21.38 5.65
N LEU A 62 -6.07 20.59 6.35
CA LEU A 62 -6.24 20.21 7.75
C LEU A 62 -4.91 20.43 8.48
N PRO A 63 -4.64 21.61 9.05
CA PRO A 63 -3.33 21.98 9.57
C PRO A 63 -2.85 21.09 10.72
N VAL A 64 -1.64 20.49 10.60
CA VAL A 64 -1.02 19.68 11.67
C VAL A 64 -0.82 20.44 12.97
N PRO A 65 -0.45 21.74 13.01
CA PRO A 65 -0.35 22.48 14.26
C PRO A 65 -1.61 22.45 15.12
N GLU A 66 -2.80 22.52 14.50
CA GLU A 66 -4.08 22.44 15.19
C GLU A 66 -4.31 21.06 15.79
N LEU A 67 -4.04 19.98 15.02
CA LEU A 67 -4.08 18.60 15.50
C LEU A 67 -3.17 18.40 16.72
N LEU A 68 -1.94 18.90 16.66
CA LEU A 68 -0.97 18.74 17.75
C LEU A 68 -1.37 19.54 18.99
N THR A 69 -1.93 20.74 18.83
CA THR A 69 -2.47 21.56 19.93
C THR A 69 -3.65 20.86 20.58
N TRP A 70 -4.60 20.35 19.77
CA TRP A 70 -5.71 19.54 20.26
C TRP A 70 -5.24 18.31 21.02
N ALA A 71 -4.23 17.58 20.51
CA ALA A 71 -3.68 16.40 21.16
C ALA A 71 -2.93 16.74 22.46
N ALA A 72 -2.35 17.92 22.57
CA ALA A 72 -1.65 18.39 23.77
C ALA A 72 -2.62 18.83 24.88
N SER A 73 -3.84 19.23 24.55
CA SER A 73 -4.81 19.79 25.52
C SER A 73 -5.31 18.77 26.56
N SER A 74 -5.12 17.48 26.36
CA SER A 74 -5.34 16.46 27.41
C SER A 74 -4.49 15.20 27.21
N ARG A 75 -4.14 14.55 28.32
CA ARG A 75 -3.39 13.27 28.28
C ARG A 75 -4.18 12.15 27.55
N ALA A 76 -5.49 12.15 27.65
CA ALA A 76 -6.36 11.18 26.96
C ALA A 76 -6.25 11.36 25.44
N ARG A 77 -6.39 12.61 24.94
CA ARG A 77 -6.25 12.93 23.51
C ARG A 77 -4.84 12.63 22.99
N GLY A 78 -3.79 12.97 23.76
CA GLY A 78 -2.43 12.63 23.40
C GLY A 78 -2.14 11.14 23.30
N ARG A 79 -2.92 10.27 23.98
CA ARG A 79 -2.84 8.81 23.86
C ARG A 79 -3.49 8.28 22.58
N MET A 80 -4.45 9.03 22.01
CA MET A 80 -5.10 8.66 20.74
C MET A 80 -4.16 8.83 19.55
N LEU A 81 -3.22 9.79 19.63
CA LEU A 81 -2.19 9.93 18.59
C LEU A 81 -1.18 8.79 18.66
N ARG A 82 -0.89 8.20 17.51
CA ARG A 82 0.19 7.22 17.33
C ARG A 82 1.55 7.86 17.62
N PRO A 83 2.64 7.09 17.82
CA PRO A 83 3.96 7.64 18.01
C PRO A 83 4.38 8.56 16.85
N THR A 84 4.88 9.75 17.19
CA THR A 84 5.41 10.71 16.21
C THR A 84 6.53 11.54 16.83
N LEU A 85 7.55 11.85 16.05
CA LEU A 85 8.64 12.75 16.44
C LEU A 85 8.11 14.16 16.72
N PHE A 86 7.06 14.59 16.04
CA PHE A 86 6.47 15.93 16.17
C PHE A 86 5.73 16.19 17.49
N ARG A 87 5.66 15.20 18.37
CA ARG A 87 5.28 15.45 19.78
C ARG A 87 6.40 16.02 20.63
N ARG A 88 7.67 15.79 20.24
CA ARG A 88 8.87 16.26 20.94
C ARG A 88 9.55 17.40 20.20
N ILE A 89 9.46 17.39 18.87
CA ILE A 89 10.04 18.39 17.97
C ILE A 89 8.88 19.22 17.42
N ARG A 90 8.93 20.54 17.55
CA ARG A 90 7.91 21.43 16.98
C ARG A 90 7.76 21.16 15.49
N TYR A 91 6.53 20.96 15.02
CA TYR A 91 6.23 20.81 13.59
C TYR A 91 6.55 22.10 12.83
N THR A 92 7.16 21.96 11.68
CA THR A 92 7.25 22.97 10.61
C THR A 92 7.33 22.24 9.26
N ASP A 93 6.83 22.87 8.19
CA ASP A 93 6.89 22.31 6.85
C ASP A 93 8.33 22.01 6.40
N ARG A 94 9.31 22.87 6.81
CA ARG A 94 10.74 22.63 6.53
C ARG A 94 11.28 21.38 7.22
N ARG A 95 10.89 21.12 8.47
CA ARG A 95 11.32 19.91 9.20
C ARG A 95 10.69 18.64 8.64
N LEU A 96 9.44 18.73 8.20
CA LEU A 96 8.81 17.63 7.48
C LEU A 96 9.54 17.34 6.16
N ALA A 97 9.84 18.36 5.36
CA ALA A 97 10.61 18.21 4.12
C ALA A 97 11.98 17.59 4.37
N ALA A 98 12.71 18.04 5.41
CA ALA A 98 13.99 17.46 5.80
C ALA A 98 13.86 15.98 6.20
N LEU A 99 12.81 15.61 6.94
CA LEU A 99 12.50 14.20 7.28
C LEU A 99 12.23 13.37 6.02
N CYS A 100 11.46 13.90 5.08
CA CYS A 100 11.17 13.21 3.82
C CYS A 100 12.45 13.02 2.98
N ILE A 101 13.27 14.06 2.83
CA ILE A 101 14.53 14.00 2.07
C ILE A 101 15.50 13.02 2.75
N GLY A 102 15.67 13.09 4.06
CA GLY A 102 16.49 12.13 4.81
C GLY A 102 16.01 10.69 4.65
N GLY A 103 14.69 10.47 4.73
CA GLY A 103 14.07 9.17 4.46
C GLY A 103 14.35 8.67 3.04
N MET A 104 14.25 9.54 2.02
CA MET A 104 14.57 9.19 0.64
C MET A 104 16.03 8.81 0.44
N VAL A 105 16.99 9.51 1.09
CA VAL A 105 18.41 9.18 1.03
C VAL A 105 18.69 7.82 1.64
N VAL A 106 18.16 7.54 2.84
CA VAL A 106 18.30 6.23 3.50
C VAL A 106 17.66 5.12 2.69
N ALA A 107 16.45 5.35 2.17
CA ALA A 107 15.76 4.39 1.30
C ALA A 107 16.56 4.13 0.01
N GLY A 108 17.11 5.17 -0.61
CA GLY A 108 17.97 5.05 -1.80
C GLY A 108 19.22 4.20 -1.53
N ALA A 109 19.88 4.38 -0.40
CA ALA A 109 21.04 3.57 -0.01
C ALA A 109 20.68 2.08 0.15
N LEU A 110 19.50 1.77 0.71
CA LEU A 110 18.99 0.40 0.82
C LEU A 110 18.60 -0.20 -0.54
N VAL A 111 18.00 0.58 -1.43
CA VAL A 111 17.67 0.14 -2.81
C VAL A 111 18.93 -0.23 -3.57
N LEU A 112 19.96 0.60 -3.46
CA LEU A 112 21.27 0.35 -4.09
C LEU A 112 22.07 -0.80 -3.44
N GLY A 113 21.61 -1.30 -2.29
CA GLY A 113 22.27 -2.39 -1.58
C GLY A 113 23.48 -1.95 -0.74
N LEU A 114 23.71 -0.65 -0.57
CA LEU A 114 24.89 -0.13 0.15
C LEU A 114 24.87 -0.49 1.64
N ALA A 115 23.72 -0.41 2.28
CA ALA A 115 23.58 -0.77 3.69
C ALA A 115 23.78 -2.28 3.93
N GLN A 116 23.43 -3.11 2.95
CA GLN A 116 23.54 -4.57 3.02
C GLN A 116 24.99 -5.08 2.85
N LEU A 117 25.92 -4.24 2.44
CA LEU A 117 27.36 -4.57 2.38
C LEU A 117 28.04 -4.63 3.75
N ALA A 118 27.42 -3.96 4.75
CA ALA A 118 27.88 -4.01 6.14
C ALA A 118 27.20 -5.17 6.90
N GLY A 119 27.55 -5.35 8.18
CA GLY A 119 26.88 -6.36 9.02
C GLY A 119 25.39 -6.06 9.27
N PRO A 120 24.63 -7.02 9.84
CA PRO A 120 23.16 -7.00 9.90
C PRO A 120 22.56 -5.78 10.64
N TRP A 121 23.34 -5.16 11.50
CA TRP A 121 22.92 -4.00 12.28
C TRP A 121 22.70 -2.75 11.44
N VAL A 122 23.43 -2.58 10.32
CA VAL A 122 23.31 -1.38 9.48
C VAL A 122 21.99 -1.34 8.73
N PRO A 123 21.58 -2.35 7.94
CA PRO A 123 20.25 -2.37 7.35
C PRO A 123 19.14 -2.34 8.40
N MET A 124 19.33 -2.96 9.59
CA MET A 124 18.37 -2.87 10.69
C MET A 124 18.13 -1.42 11.12
N ILE A 125 19.19 -0.67 11.41
CA ILE A 125 19.08 0.74 11.84
C ILE A 125 18.45 1.58 10.74
N CYS A 126 18.82 1.37 9.47
CA CYS A 126 18.25 2.08 8.33
C CYS A 126 16.74 1.84 8.21
N PHE A 127 16.27 0.59 8.25
CA PHE A 127 14.84 0.30 8.17
C PHE A 127 14.06 0.79 9.39
N LEU A 128 14.62 0.69 10.60
CA LEU A 128 13.98 1.25 11.80
C LEU A 128 13.88 2.78 11.73
N ALA A 129 14.88 3.45 11.16
CA ALA A 129 14.83 4.89 10.91
C ALA A 129 13.75 5.26 9.89
N LEU A 130 13.62 4.53 8.78
CA LEU A 130 12.54 4.70 7.80
C LEU A 130 11.16 4.47 8.44
N TRP A 131 11.02 3.39 9.19
CA TRP A 131 9.80 3.04 9.92
C TRP A 131 9.37 4.15 10.89
N LEU A 132 10.29 4.62 11.75
CA LEU A 132 10.02 5.69 12.73
C LEU A 132 9.70 7.02 12.03
N GLY A 133 10.46 7.35 10.98
CA GLY A 133 10.25 8.56 10.19
C GLY A 133 8.88 8.56 9.51
N TYR A 134 8.52 7.47 8.83
CA TYR A 134 7.24 7.37 8.13
C TYR A 134 6.05 7.21 9.09
N MET A 135 6.22 6.50 10.20
CA MET A 135 5.23 6.47 11.28
C MET A 135 4.95 7.87 11.81
N SER A 136 5.99 8.72 11.93
CA SER A 136 5.83 10.09 12.40
C SER A 136 4.96 10.93 11.46
N ILE A 137 5.10 10.74 10.14
CA ILE A 137 4.28 11.39 9.11
C ILE A 137 2.85 10.83 9.13
N SER A 138 2.71 9.50 9.07
CA SER A 138 1.42 8.81 9.04
C SER A 138 0.58 9.12 10.29
N SER A 139 1.21 9.31 11.46
CA SER A 139 0.52 9.59 12.72
C SER A 139 -0.15 10.97 12.77
N ILE A 140 0.39 11.94 12.04
CA ILE A 140 -0.17 13.30 11.92
C ILE A 140 -0.92 13.50 10.60
N GLY A 141 -1.02 12.44 9.80
CA GLY A 141 -1.54 12.46 8.43
C GLY A 141 -3.06 12.50 8.33
N GLN A 142 -3.78 12.44 9.45
CA GLN A 142 -5.24 12.54 9.53
C GLN A 142 -5.94 11.64 8.50
N THR A 143 -7.03 12.08 7.89
CA THR A 143 -7.79 11.32 6.89
C THR A 143 -6.97 11.02 5.62
N PHE A 144 -6.01 11.88 5.25
CA PHE A 144 -5.15 11.69 4.06
C PHE A 144 -4.16 10.52 4.18
N TYR A 145 -3.96 9.97 5.40
CA TYR A 145 -3.09 8.82 5.68
C TYR A 145 -3.84 7.68 6.38
N GLY A 146 -5.17 7.66 6.32
CA GLY A 146 -6.02 6.66 6.96
C GLY A 146 -6.16 5.34 6.20
N PHE A 147 -5.23 4.99 5.32
CA PHE A 147 -5.34 3.84 4.41
C PHE A 147 -4.57 2.60 4.90
N GLY A 148 -5.07 1.42 4.55
CA GLY A 148 -4.46 0.14 4.94
C GLY A 148 -3.05 -0.07 4.40
N TRP A 149 -2.71 0.48 3.25
CA TRP A 149 -1.36 0.39 2.68
C TRP A 149 -0.31 1.23 3.43
N GLU A 150 -0.72 2.26 4.18
CA GLU A 150 0.18 2.98 5.11
C GLU A 150 0.64 2.03 6.22
N MET A 151 -0.31 1.32 6.83
CA MET A 151 -0.04 0.35 7.88
C MET A 151 0.78 -0.84 7.34
N LEU A 152 0.50 -1.28 6.11
CA LEU A 152 1.23 -2.37 5.46
C LEU A 152 2.70 -1.99 5.25
N LEU A 153 2.98 -0.78 4.76
CA LEU A 153 4.34 -0.30 4.57
C LEU A 153 5.10 -0.20 5.91
N LEU A 154 4.44 0.29 6.96
CA LEU A 154 5.03 0.36 8.29
C LEU A 154 5.36 -1.03 8.83
N GLU A 155 4.44 -1.97 8.74
CA GLU A 155 4.67 -3.33 9.23
C GLU A 155 5.73 -4.07 8.42
N ALA A 156 5.68 -3.99 7.09
CA ALA A 156 6.69 -4.58 6.21
C ALA A 156 8.09 -3.99 6.45
N GLY A 157 8.18 -2.67 6.64
CA GLY A 157 9.43 -2.00 6.93
C GLY A 157 10.04 -2.38 8.27
N PHE A 158 9.20 -2.54 9.31
CA PHE A 158 9.67 -3.05 10.59
C PHE A 158 10.23 -4.46 10.46
N LEU A 159 9.55 -5.38 9.76
CA LEU A 159 10.04 -6.73 9.53
C LEU A 159 11.31 -6.75 8.69
N ALA A 160 11.41 -5.87 7.69
CA ALA A 160 12.60 -5.80 6.82
C ALA A 160 13.88 -5.43 7.59
N ALA A 161 13.76 -4.75 8.73
CA ALA A 161 14.87 -4.45 9.62
C ALA A 161 15.58 -5.72 10.13
N PHE A 162 14.89 -6.86 10.17
CA PHE A 162 15.39 -8.10 10.74
C PHE A 162 15.72 -9.18 9.68
N LEU A 163 15.87 -8.78 8.41
CA LEU A 163 16.28 -9.69 7.32
C LEU A 163 17.79 -9.94 7.24
N GLY A 164 18.58 -9.15 7.97
CA GLY A 164 20.05 -9.27 7.95
C GLY A 164 20.71 -8.51 6.79
N SER A 165 21.93 -8.89 6.47
CA SER A 165 22.78 -8.30 5.42
C SER A 165 23.27 -9.35 4.42
N ASN A 166 24.21 -8.98 3.53
CA ASN A 166 24.77 -9.93 2.57
C ASN A 166 25.81 -10.91 3.19
N SER A 167 26.19 -10.70 4.45
CA SER A 167 27.20 -11.51 5.12
C SER A 167 26.65 -12.76 5.80
N GLU A 168 25.33 -12.83 6.05
CA GLU A 168 24.66 -13.95 6.68
C GLU A 168 23.39 -14.35 5.92
N PRO A 169 22.93 -15.60 6.05
CA PRO A 169 21.67 -16.04 5.47
C PRO A 169 20.47 -15.34 6.14
N PRO A 170 19.32 -15.23 5.46
CA PRO A 170 18.12 -14.66 6.05
C PRO A 170 17.63 -15.53 7.24
N PRO A 171 17.25 -14.92 8.39
CA PRO A 171 16.73 -15.68 9.51
C PRO A 171 15.38 -16.33 9.18
N THR A 172 15.23 -17.62 9.45
CA THR A 172 14.00 -18.39 9.21
C THR A 172 12.79 -17.74 9.85
N VAL A 173 12.93 -17.29 11.12
CA VAL A 173 11.85 -16.62 11.83
C VAL A 173 11.35 -15.38 11.09
N THR A 174 12.25 -14.56 10.55
CA THR A 174 11.86 -13.34 9.82
C THR A 174 11.13 -13.67 8.51
N ILE A 175 11.60 -14.66 7.77
CA ILE A 175 10.93 -15.12 6.54
C ILE A 175 9.52 -15.64 6.85
N VAL A 176 9.35 -16.45 7.90
CA VAL A 176 8.03 -16.93 8.35
C VAL A 176 7.11 -15.77 8.78
N LEU A 177 7.64 -14.72 9.40
CA LEU A 177 6.86 -13.54 9.74
C LEU A 177 6.37 -12.79 8.49
N PHE A 178 7.14 -12.78 7.40
CA PHE A 178 6.67 -12.23 6.12
C PHE A 178 5.57 -13.09 5.48
N TRP A 179 5.65 -14.43 5.57
CA TRP A 179 4.55 -15.30 5.14
C TRP A 179 3.30 -15.05 5.97
N TRP A 180 3.45 -14.86 7.28
CA TRP A 180 2.34 -14.51 8.16
C TRP A 180 1.72 -13.14 7.82
N LEU A 181 2.53 -12.14 7.49
CA LEU A 181 2.06 -10.84 7.01
C LEU A 181 1.26 -10.99 5.72
N LEU A 182 1.82 -11.68 4.73
CA LEU A 182 1.18 -11.93 3.44
C LEU A 182 -0.12 -12.75 3.59
N PHE A 183 -0.10 -13.76 4.45
CA PHE A 183 -1.30 -14.53 4.78
C PHE A 183 -2.42 -13.64 5.35
N ARG A 184 -2.12 -12.81 6.34
CA ARG A 184 -3.11 -11.90 6.93
C ARG A 184 -3.65 -10.90 5.91
N LEU A 185 -2.82 -10.44 5.01
CA LEU A 185 -3.21 -9.52 3.94
C LEU A 185 -4.19 -10.19 2.96
N GLU A 186 -3.80 -11.32 2.39
CA GLU A 186 -4.60 -12.02 1.36
C GLU A 186 -5.84 -12.68 1.98
N PHE A 187 -5.66 -13.49 3.00
CA PHE A 187 -6.78 -14.19 3.64
C PHE A 187 -7.77 -13.21 4.29
N GLY A 188 -7.27 -12.13 4.90
CA GLY A 188 -8.12 -11.06 5.43
C GLY A 188 -8.95 -10.36 4.37
N ALA A 189 -8.36 -10.07 3.20
CA ALA A 189 -9.07 -9.49 2.06
C ALA A 189 -10.10 -10.47 1.47
N GLY A 190 -9.79 -11.77 1.41
CA GLY A 190 -10.74 -12.80 0.99
C GLY A 190 -11.93 -12.94 1.94
N MET A 191 -11.66 -13.02 3.24
CA MET A 191 -12.68 -13.18 4.28
C MET A 191 -13.67 -12.00 4.32
N ILE A 192 -13.18 -10.76 4.21
CA ILE A 192 -14.06 -9.59 4.23
C ILE A 192 -14.95 -9.52 2.96
N LYS A 193 -14.49 -10.03 1.81
CA LYS A 193 -15.28 -10.13 0.58
C LYS A 193 -16.44 -11.13 0.73
N ILE A 194 -16.16 -12.30 1.26
CA ILE A 194 -17.21 -13.32 1.52
C ILE A 194 -18.25 -12.83 2.53
N ARG A 195 -17.83 -12.05 3.54
CA ARG A 195 -18.72 -11.51 4.59
C ARG A 195 -19.39 -10.21 4.22
N GLY A 196 -18.83 -9.45 3.28
CA GLY A 196 -19.29 -8.14 2.85
C GLY A 196 -20.45 -8.18 1.84
N GLY A 197 -20.26 -7.53 0.71
CA GLY A 197 -21.28 -7.38 -0.33
C GLY A 197 -21.73 -8.70 -0.96
N ARG A 198 -23.02 -8.77 -1.34
CA ARG A 198 -23.57 -9.93 -2.06
C ARG A 198 -22.87 -10.16 -3.39
N GLU A 199 -22.41 -9.10 -4.03
CA GLU A 199 -21.79 -9.10 -5.35
C GLU A 199 -20.58 -10.06 -5.42
N TRP A 200 -19.82 -10.20 -4.33
CA TRP A 200 -18.72 -11.16 -4.26
C TRP A 200 -19.21 -12.61 -4.21
N ARG A 201 -20.27 -12.88 -3.46
CA ARG A 201 -20.87 -14.23 -3.35
C ARG A 201 -21.64 -14.63 -4.61
N ASP A 202 -22.29 -13.66 -5.25
CA ASP A 202 -23.04 -13.84 -6.49
C ASP A 202 -22.13 -13.83 -7.75
N LEU A 203 -20.80 -13.71 -7.56
CA LEU A 203 -19.77 -13.66 -8.62
C LEU A 203 -19.98 -12.51 -9.63
N THR A 204 -20.49 -11.37 -9.16
CA THR A 204 -20.78 -10.21 -10.01
C THR A 204 -19.94 -8.99 -9.68
N ALA A 205 -19.14 -9.03 -8.61
CA ALA A 205 -18.41 -7.87 -8.10
C ALA A 205 -17.52 -7.20 -9.17
N LEU A 206 -16.80 -7.97 -9.98
CA LEU A 206 -15.88 -7.44 -10.98
C LEU A 206 -16.56 -6.91 -12.25
N MET A 207 -17.89 -7.18 -12.41
CA MET A 207 -18.69 -6.50 -13.44
C MET A 207 -18.85 -5.00 -13.18
N TYR A 208 -18.61 -4.55 -11.94
CA TYR A 208 -18.72 -3.15 -11.51
C TYR A 208 -17.40 -2.55 -11.12
N HIS A 209 -16.53 -3.33 -10.45
CA HIS A 209 -15.33 -2.85 -9.79
C HIS A 209 -14.37 -2.08 -10.71
N HIS A 210 -14.11 -2.55 -11.93
CA HIS A 210 -13.21 -1.90 -12.87
C HIS A 210 -13.63 -0.47 -13.22
N GLU A 211 -14.94 -0.18 -13.23
CA GLU A 211 -15.51 1.12 -13.49
C GLU A 211 -15.57 1.99 -12.22
N THR A 212 -15.94 1.37 -11.09
CA THR A 212 -16.25 2.10 -9.85
C THR A 212 -15.09 2.25 -8.89
N GLN A 213 -13.94 1.62 -9.16
CA GLN A 213 -12.73 1.74 -8.33
C GLN A 213 -12.23 3.19 -8.21
N PRO A 214 -11.53 3.59 -7.14
CA PRO A 214 -11.15 4.98 -6.90
C PRO A 214 -10.43 5.65 -8.07
N MET A 215 -9.35 5.05 -8.55
CA MET A 215 -8.58 5.54 -9.69
C MET A 215 -8.39 4.42 -10.72
N PRO A 216 -9.20 4.37 -11.77
CA PRO A 216 -8.98 3.45 -12.88
C PRO A 216 -7.62 3.65 -13.53
N GLY A 217 -7.03 2.57 -14.04
CA GLY A 217 -5.80 2.59 -14.82
C GLY A 217 -6.07 2.52 -16.34
N PRO A 218 -5.02 2.53 -17.16
CA PRO A 218 -5.15 2.54 -18.63
C PRO A 218 -5.97 1.37 -19.20
N LEU A 219 -5.91 0.20 -18.58
CA LEU A 219 -6.62 -1.00 -19.04
C LEU A 219 -7.96 -1.24 -18.34
N SER A 220 -8.37 -0.39 -17.38
CA SER A 220 -9.61 -0.60 -16.62
C SER A 220 -10.85 -0.68 -17.49
N ARG A 221 -10.95 0.19 -18.54
CA ARG A 221 -12.07 0.14 -19.47
C ARG A 221 -12.08 -1.16 -20.28
N GLN A 222 -10.94 -1.61 -20.78
CA GLN A 222 -10.81 -2.84 -21.52
C GLN A 222 -11.21 -4.04 -20.67
N ALA A 223 -10.74 -4.09 -19.41
CA ALA A 223 -11.11 -5.09 -18.44
C ALA A 223 -12.61 -5.07 -18.15
N HIS A 224 -13.20 -3.88 -17.92
CA HIS A 224 -14.64 -3.74 -17.68
C HIS A 224 -15.52 -4.28 -18.84
N LEU A 225 -15.06 -4.10 -20.07
CA LEU A 225 -15.79 -4.52 -21.28
C LEU A 225 -15.61 -6.00 -21.63
N LEU A 226 -14.95 -6.78 -20.79
CA LEU A 226 -14.88 -8.25 -20.95
C LEU A 226 -16.24 -8.89 -20.68
N PRO A 227 -16.51 -10.09 -21.23
CA PRO A 227 -17.81 -10.74 -21.11
C PRO A 227 -18.09 -11.18 -19.67
N ARG A 228 -19.36 -11.27 -19.29
CA ARG A 228 -19.81 -11.61 -17.92
C ARG A 228 -19.23 -12.93 -17.40
N TRP A 229 -19.03 -13.92 -18.26
CA TRP A 229 -18.45 -15.20 -17.85
C TRP A 229 -16.99 -15.03 -17.38
N PHE A 230 -16.23 -14.14 -18.04
CA PHE A 230 -14.86 -13.83 -17.64
C PHE A 230 -14.82 -13.22 -16.24
N HIS A 231 -15.65 -12.22 -15.94
CA HIS A 231 -15.74 -11.61 -14.62
C HIS A 231 -16.10 -12.61 -13.52
N ARG A 232 -16.95 -13.61 -13.82
CA ARG A 232 -17.24 -14.69 -12.85
C ARG A 232 -16.02 -15.55 -12.58
N ILE A 233 -15.26 -15.94 -13.60
CA ILE A 233 -14.01 -16.69 -13.45
C ILE A 233 -12.98 -15.85 -12.67
N GLU A 234 -12.89 -14.57 -12.96
CA GLU A 234 -12.01 -13.62 -12.27
C GLU A 234 -12.33 -13.52 -10.77
N VAL A 235 -13.62 -13.49 -10.40
CA VAL A 235 -14.04 -13.51 -8.98
C VAL A 235 -13.69 -14.85 -8.33
N ILE A 236 -13.93 -15.97 -9.00
CA ILE A 236 -13.55 -17.31 -8.51
C ILE A 236 -12.03 -17.38 -8.31
N GLY A 237 -11.26 -16.96 -9.30
CA GLY A 237 -9.80 -16.89 -9.21
C GLY A 237 -9.32 -16.03 -8.03
N ASN A 238 -9.97 -14.88 -7.80
CA ASN A 238 -9.70 -14.03 -6.65
C ASN A 238 -10.01 -14.74 -5.32
N HIS A 239 -11.13 -15.46 -5.21
CA HIS A 239 -11.46 -16.24 -4.01
C HIS A 239 -10.44 -17.36 -3.76
N VAL A 240 -10.05 -18.11 -4.79
CA VAL A 240 -9.01 -19.15 -4.68
C VAL A 240 -7.69 -18.53 -4.22
N ALA A 241 -7.23 -17.48 -4.89
CA ALA A 241 -5.98 -16.81 -4.59
C ALA A 241 -5.93 -16.22 -3.16
N GLN A 242 -7.08 -15.78 -2.63
CA GLN A 242 -7.13 -15.13 -1.32
C GLN A 242 -7.55 -16.05 -0.17
N LEU A 243 -8.33 -17.09 -0.41
CA LEU A 243 -8.86 -17.94 0.66
C LEU A 243 -8.16 -19.31 0.75
N ILE A 244 -7.57 -19.79 -0.33
CA ILE A 244 -6.97 -21.14 -0.41
C ILE A 244 -5.44 -21.03 -0.51
N VAL A 245 -4.95 -20.30 -1.50
CA VAL A 245 -3.51 -20.20 -1.80
C VAL A 245 -2.66 -19.74 -0.60
N PRO A 246 -3.08 -18.79 0.26
CA PRO A 246 -2.23 -18.29 1.34
C PRO A 246 -1.80 -19.35 2.35
N PHE A 247 -2.55 -20.43 2.52
CA PHE A 247 -2.17 -21.54 3.40
C PHE A 247 -0.93 -22.28 2.88
N PHE A 248 -0.74 -22.35 1.58
CA PHE A 248 0.40 -23.01 0.94
C PHE A 248 1.69 -22.18 1.02
N LEU A 249 1.63 -20.89 1.40
CA LEU A 249 2.81 -20.09 1.69
C LEU A 249 3.65 -20.69 2.83
N PHE A 250 3.02 -21.45 3.73
CA PHE A 250 3.68 -22.09 4.86
C PHE A 250 4.20 -23.50 4.53
N ALA A 251 3.97 -24.00 3.32
CA ALA A 251 4.45 -25.34 2.92
C ALA A 251 5.94 -25.57 3.14
N PRO A 252 6.84 -24.56 2.94
CA PRO A 252 8.28 -24.77 3.18
C PRO A 252 8.62 -25.16 4.62
N ILE A 253 7.77 -24.85 5.61
CA ILE A 253 7.95 -25.28 7.01
C ILE A 253 7.96 -26.82 7.09
N LEU A 254 7.21 -27.50 6.23
CA LEU A 254 7.21 -28.97 6.18
C LEU A 254 8.58 -29.53 5.80
N GLY A 255 9.44 -28.74 5.16
CA GLY A 255 10.82 -29.11 4.84
C GLY A 255 11.67 -29.45 6.07
N LEU A 256 11.27 -28.98 7.28
CA LEU A 256 11.92 -29.36 8.53
C LEU A 256 11.75 -30.86 8.86
N TRP A 257 10.70 -31.51 8.32
CA TRP A 257 10.38 -32.92 8.56
C TRP A 257 10.38 -33.77 7.26
N LEU A 258 10.16 -33.13 6.11
CA LEU A 258 10.09 -33.78 4.80
C LEU A 258 11.27 -33.28 3.96
N PRO A 259 12.37 -34.04 3.88
CA PRO A 259 13.53 -33.60 3.08
C PRO A 259 13.20 -33.57 1.59
N GLY A 260 13.81 -32.62 0.89
CA GLY A 260 13.69 -32.46 -0.55
C GLY A 260 13.03 -31.13 -0.96
N PRO A 261 12.99 -30.82 -2.25
CA PRO A 261 12.58 -29.50 -2.76
C PRO A 261 11.05 -29.28 -2.78
N VAL A 262 10.26 -30.34 -2.61
CA VAL A 262 8.78 -30.29 -2.81
C VAL A 262 8.10 -29.24 -1.94
N PRO A 263 8.37 -29.13 -0.63
CA PRO A 263 7.74 -28.11 0.21
C PRO A 263 8.05 -26.69 -0.27
N THR A 264 9.30 -26.40 -0.62
CA THR A 264 9.74 -25.09 -1.13
C THR A 264 9.09 -24.79 -2.49
N VAL A 265 8.95 -25.76 -3.38
CA VAL A 265 8.27 -25.60 -4.67
C VAL A 265 6.78 -25.27 -4.46
N ILE A 266 6.10 -25.93 -3.54
CA ILE A 266 4.68 -25.64 -3.23
C ILE A 266 4.53 -24.18 -2.75
N GLY A 267 5.37 -23.74 -1.80
CA GLY A 267 5.37 -22.35 -1.33
C GLY A 267 5.65 -21.35 -2.45
N THR A 268 6.60 -21.66 -3.33
CA THR A 268 6.95 -20.83 -4.49
C THR A 268 5.78 -20.72 -5.47
N VAL A 269 5.10 -21.81 -5.79
CA VAL A 269 3.90 -21.79 -6.66
C VAL A 269 2.80 -20.93 -6.04
N ALA A 270 2.55 -21.07 -4.74
CA ALA A 270 1.58 -20.24 -4.02
C ALA A 270 1.94 -18.74 -4.12
N ALA A 271 3.20 -18.40 -3.91
CA ALA A 271 3.70 -17.03 -4.04
C ALA A 271 3.53 -16.48 -5.46
N LEU A 272 3.83 -17.26 -6.48
CA LEU A 272 3.68 -16.87 -7.89
C LEU A 272 2.20 -16.65 -8.27
N ILE A 273 1.27 -17.42 -7.73
CA ILE A 273 -0.18 -17.18 -7.92
C ILE A 273 -0.57 -15.83 -7.30
N VAL A 274 -0.13 -15.53 -6.08
CA VAL A 274 -0.37 -14.23 -5.45
C VAL A 274 0.23 -13.11 -6.29
N ILE A 275 1.49 -13.22 -6.70
CA ILE A 275 2.15 -12.21 -7.54
C ILE A 275 1.38 -11.99 -8.86
N ALA A 276 0.96 -13.05 -9.54
CA ALA A 276 0.21 -12.96 -10.80
C ALA A 276 -1.13 -12.25 -10.63
N THR A 277 -1.87 -12.56 -9.56
CA THR A 277 -3.14 -11.88 -9.26
C THR A 277 -2.94 -10.40 -8.93
N GLN A 278 -1.89 -10.04 -8.21
CA GLN A 278 -1.57 -8.66 -7.91
C GLN A 278 -1.10 -7.87 -9.15
N LEU A 279 -0.35 -8.50 -10.07
CA LEU A 279 0.01 -7.90 -11.35
C LEU A 279 -1.23 -7.58 -12.19
N TRP A 280 -2.23 -8.47 -12.19
CA TRP A 280 -3.51 -8.19 -12.86
C TRP A 280 -4.18 -6.93 -12.27
N LEU A 281 -4.19 -6.78 -10.93
CA LEU A 281 -4.73 -5.58 -10.27
C LEU A 281 -3.92 -4.32 -10.58
N VAL A 282 -2.59 -4.41 -10.71
CA VAL A 282 -1.73 -3.28 -11.16
C VAL A 282 -2.09 -2.85 -12.57
N LEU A 283 -2.35 -3.80 -13.48
CA LEU A 283 -2.71 -3.50 -14.88
C LEU A 283 -4.12 -2.88 -15.01
N THR A 284 -5.03 -3.24 -14.11
CA THR A 284 -6.45 -2.85 -14.20
C THR A 284 -6.87 -1.79 -13.21
N GLY A 285 -5.95 -1.22 -12.42
CA GLY A 285 -6.28 -0.16 -11.47
C GLY A 285 -5.06 0.49 -10.80
N ASN A 286 -5.33 1.51 -10.00
CA ASN A 286 -4.34 2.25 -9.23
C ASN A 286 -4.69 2.20 -7.74
N PHE A 287 -3.95 1.42 -6.94
CA PHE A 287 -4.19 1.21 -5.52
C PHE A 287 -2.98 1.67 -4.67
N ALA A 288 -2.44 2.84 -4.99
CA ALA A 288 -1.19 3.34 -4.39
C ALA A 288 -0.11 2.24 -4.45
N TRP A 289 0.59 1.99 -3.35
CA TRP A 289 1.58 0.90 -3.29
C TRP A 289 1.03 -0.43 -2.77
N LEU A 290 -0.29 -0.59 -2.56
CA LEU A 290 -0.85 -1.84 -2.00
C LEU A 290 -0.44 -3.08 -2.80
N ASN A 291 -0.76 -3.10 -4.10
CA ASN A 291 -0.48 -4.28 -4.94
C ASN A 291 1.03 -4.48 -5.15
N TRP A 292 1.79 -3.41 -5.30
CA TRP A 292 3.24 -3.46 -5.40
C TRP A 292 3.90 -4.00 -4.13
N ALA A 293 3.42 -3.58 -2.95
CA ALA A 293 3.87 -4.13 -1.68
C ALA A 293 3.54 -5.62 -1.58
N THR A 294 2.34 -6.03 -2.00
CA THR A 294 1.94 -7.45 -1.98
C THR A 294 2.80 -8.29 -2.93
N ILE A 295 3.14 -7.76 -4.12
CA ILE A 295 4.09 -8.42 -5.04
C ILE A 295 5.44 -8.61 -4.37
N VAL A 296 6.00 -7.55 -3.78
CA VAL A 296 7.28 -7.61 -3.06
C VAL A 296 7.22 -8.63 -1.91
N LEU A 297 6.14 -8.62 -1.12
CA LEU A 297 5.92 -9.60 -0.05
C LEU A 297 5.80 -11.03 -0.59
N GLY A 298 5.23 -11.23 -1.76
CA GLY A 298 5.14 -12.54 -2.43
C GLY A 298 6.50 -13.19 -2.60
N PHE A 299 7.52 -12.42 -2.93
CA PHE A 299 8.89 -12.94 -3.05
C PHE A 299 9.46 -13.55 -1.77
N SER A 300 8.88 -13.26 -0.60
CA SER A 300 9.29 -13.91 0.65
C SER A 300 9.14 -15.44 0.64
N ALA A 301 8.22 -15.98 -0.17
CA ALA A 301 7.98 -17.41 -0.28
C ALA A 301 8.49 -18.00 -1.63
N VAL A 302 9.20 -17.21 -2.44
CA VAL A 302 9.90 -17.71 -3.63
C VAL A 302 11.24 -18.26 -3.20
N GLY A 303 11.31 -19.57 -3.05
CA GLY A 303 12.55 -20.30 -2.73
C GLY A 303 13.20 -20.85 -3.99
N VAL A 304 14.52 -20.82 -4.02
CA VAL A 304 15.35 -21.47 -5.06
C VAL A 304 16.09 -22.61 -4.41
N PRO A 305 15.59 -23.86 -4.53
CA PRO A 305 16.28 -25.02 -3.96
C PRO A 305 17.69 -25.10 -4.50
N ASP A 306 18.65 -25.43 -3.64
CA ASP A 306 20.08 -25.54 -3.97
C ASP A 306 20.78 -24.27 -4.45
N ALA A 307 20.23 -23.08 -4.18
CA ALA A 307 20.87 -21.81 -4.52
C ALA A 307 22.30 -21.70 -3.89
N GLY A 308 22.53 -22.36 -2.76
CA GLY A 308 23.85 -22.47 -2.13
C GLY A 308 24.82 -23.34 -2.87
N ALA A 309 24.37 -24.33 -3.63
CA ALA A 309 25.21 -25.27 -4.38
C ALA A 309 25.59 -24.78 -5.78
N ALA A 310 24.75 -23.92 -6.38
CA ALA A 310 24.94 -23.42 -7.74
C ALA A 310 25.86 -22.18 -7.83
N ALA A 311 26.11 -21.49 -6.72
CA ALA A 311 27.06 -20.40 -6.69
C ALA A 311 28.47 -20.98 -6.67
N SER A 312 29.17 -20.92 -7.80
CA SER A 312 30.59 -21.25 -7.98
C SER A 312 31.57 -20.28 -7.26
N ALA A 313 31.09 -19.61 -6.22
CA ALA A 313 31.93 -18.97 -5.23
C ALA A 313 32.48 -20.05 -4.26
N PRO A 314 33.74 -19.92 -3.78
CA PRO A 314 34.27 -20.83 -2.78
C PRO A 314 33.23 -20.95 -1.65
N PRO A 315 33.03 -22.17 -1.09
CA PRO A 315 32.05 -22.35 -0.03
C PRO A 315 32.34 -21.31 1.04
N ARG A 316 31.51 -20.27 1.11
CA ARG A 316 31.45 -19.45 2.30
C ARG A 316 31.09 -20.46 3.37
N VAL A 317 31.99 -20.70 4.30
CA VAL A 317 31.67 -21.40 5.53
C VAL A 317 30.49 -20.59 6.09
N VAL A 318 29.30 -21.08 5.91
CA VAL A 318 28.10 -20.48 6.53
C VAL A 318 28.22 -20.89 7.99
N ASP A 319 29.08 -20.20 8.72
CA ASP A 319 28.98 -20.15 10.15
C ASP A 319 27.56 -19.66 10.38
N GLY A 320 26.76 -20.40 11.16
CA GLY A 320 25.35 -20.09 11.38
C GLY A 320 25.15 -18.64 11.83
N LEU A 321 23.90 -18.17 11.90
CA LEU A 321 23.60 -16.79 12.29
C LEU A 321 24.39 -16.39 13.55
N PRO A 322 25.04 -15.22 13.58
CA PRO A 322 25.72 -14.72 14.78
C PRO A 322 24.76 -14.74 15.98
N LEU A 323 25.19 -15.31 17.10
CA LEU A 323 24.34 -15.48 18.28
C LEU A 323 23.57 -14.22 18.70
N PRO A 324 24.19 -13.00 18.74
CA PRO A 324 23.46 -11.79 19.07
C PRO A 324 22.33 -11.50 18.07
N TRP A 325 22.54 -11.78 16.79
CA TRP A 325 21.56 -11.59 15.73
C TRP A 325 20.40 -12.60 15.84
N LEU A 326 20.71 -13.85 16.14
CA LEU A 326 19.72 -14.91 16.39
C LEU A 326 18.84 -14.54 17.61
N ILE A 327 19.43 -14.05 18.70
CA ILE A 327 18.68 -13.60 19.88
C ILE A 327 17.69 -12.47 19.50
N VAL A 328 18.14 -11.46 18.78
CA VAL A 328 17.30 -10.32 18.39
C VAL A 328 16.14 -10.78 17.48
N THR A 329 16.44 -11.56 16.45
CA THR A 329 15.39 -12.03 15.51
C THR A 329 14.40 -12.97 16.19
N THR A 330 14.85 -13.83 17.11
CA THR A 330 13.98 -14.69 17.91
C THR A 330 13.09 -13.85 18.85
N ALA A 331 13.64 -12.84 19.52
CA ALA A 331 12.86 -11.95 20.38
C ALA A 331 11.77 -11.19 19.59
N VAL A 332 12.08 -10.76 18.38
CA VAL A 332 11.10 -10.15 17.46
C VAL A 332 10.03 -11.19 17.06
N GLY A 333 10.41 -12.44 16.80
CA GLY A 333 9.47 -13.53 16.52
C GLY A 333 8.47 -13.72 17.67
N VAL A 334 8.96 -13.81 18.90
CA VAL A 334 8.11 -13.94 20.11
C VAL A 334 7.19 -12.72 20.24
N LEU A 335 7.72 -11.51 20.07
CA LEU A 335 6.90 -10.28 20.09
C LEU A 335 5.76 -10.35 19.06
N TYR A 336 6.06 -10.79 17.82
CA TYR A 336 5.04 -10.88 16.79
C TYR A 336 3.98 -11.94 17.05
N VAL A 337 4.34 -13.07 17.64
CA VAL A 337 3.37 -14.10 18.07
C VAL A 337 2.37 -13.48 19.05
N VAL A 338 2.86 -12.76 20.06
CA VAL A 338 1.99 -12.09 21.05
C VAL A 338 1.10 -11.02 20.39
N LEU A 339 1.69 -10.15 19.56
CA LEU A 339 0.95 -9.08 18.90
C LEU A 339 -0.03 -9.59 17.82
N SER A 340 0.17 -10.80 17.31
CA SER A 340 -0.70 -11.39 16.28
C SER A 340 -2.02 -11.93 16.82
N TRP A 341 -2.15 -12.14 18.11
CA TRP A 341 -3.36 -12.72 18.69
C TRP A 341 -4.65 -11.94 18.37
N PRO A 342 -4.71 -10.60 18.53
CA PRO A 342 -5.89 -9.84 18.14
C PRO A 342 -6.19 -9.91 16.64
N ALA A 343 -5.14 -9.88 15.78
CA ALA A 343 -5.29 -9.98 14.34
C ALA A 343 -5.84 -11.35 13.93
N LEU A 344 -5.33 -12.44 14.54
CA LEU A 344 -5.82 -13.80 14.32
C LEU A 344 -7.29 -13.93 14.72
N ARG A 345 -7.67 -13.43 15.91
CA ARG A 345 -9.08 -13.40 16.33
C ARG A 345 -9.96 -12.64 15.35
N ASN A 346 -9.47 -11.52 14.83
CA ASN A 346 -10.20 -10.69 13.87
C ASN A 346 -10.49 -11.42 12.56
N LEU A 347 -9.61 -12.28 12.08
CA LEU A 347 -9.83 -13.06 10.85
C LEU A 347 -11.08 -13.96 10.96
N PHE A 348 -11.39 -14.45 12.17
CA PHE A 348 -12.52 -15.33 12.43
C PHE A 348 -13.71 -14.63 13.12
N ALA A 349 -13.60 -13.33 13.42
CA ALA A 349 -14.66 -12.57 14.05
C ALA A 349 -15.87 -12.38 13.13
N HIS A 350 -17.09 -12.42 13.68
CA HIS A 350 -18.32 -12.15 12.93
C HIS A 350 -18.31 -10.74 12.28
N ARG A 351 -17.86 -9.74 13.03
CA ARG A 351 -17.66 -8.37 12.54
C ARG A 351 -16.15 -8.14 12.39
N GLN A 352 -15.63 -8.58 11.25
CA GLN A 352 -14.23 -8.41 10.93
C GLN A 352 -13.91 -6.93 10.69
N LEU A 353 -12.89 -6.42 11.39
CA LEU A 353 -12.35 -5.09 11.15
C LEU A 353 -11.43 -5.12 9.93
N MET A 354 -11.55 -4.13 9.07
CA MET A 354 -10.65 -3.87 7.95
C MET A 354 -9.62 -2.82 8.35
N ASN A 355 -8.38 -3.03 7.92
CA ASN A 355 -7.30 -2.03 8.05
C ASN A 355 -7.21 -1.43 9.46
N ALA A 356 -7.22 -2.31 10.47
CA ALA A 356 -7.17 -1.93 11.87
C ALA A 356 -5.86 -2.37 12.53
N SER A 357 -5.32 -1.49 13.36
CA SER A 357 -4.18 -1.82 14.21
C SER A 357 -4.64 -1.98 15.66
N PHE A 358 -4.15 -3.04 16.31
CA PHE A 358 -4.46 -3.35 17.71
C PHE A 358 -3.41 -2.79 18.68
N ASN A 359 -2.39 -2.13 18.18
CA ASN A 359 -1.36 -1.51 18.98
C ASN A 359 -0.88 -0.19 18.34
N ARG A 360 -0.26 0.65 19.17
CA ARG A 360 0.19 1.99 18.75
C ARG A 360 1.32 1.99 17.73
N TRP A 361 2.06 0.88 17.63
CA TRP A 361 3.22 0.74 16.75
C TRP A 361 2.85 0.24 15.36
N GLN A 362 1.57 -0.06 15.14
CA GLN A 362 1.05 -0.58 13.88
C GLN A 362 1.76 -1.86 13.41
N LEU A 363 1.97 -2.78 14.34
CA LEU A 363 2.54 -4.10 14.09
C LEU A 363 1.45 -5.16 14.21
N ALA A 364 1.58 -6.24 13.45
CA ALA A 364 0.63 -7.35 13.42
C ALA A 364 -0.83 -6.89 13.21
N ASN A 365 -1.05 -6.11 12.16
CA ASN A 365 -2.33 -5.47 11.86
C ASN A 365 -3.35 -6.45 11.24
N ALA A 366 -4.63 -6.05 11.28
CA ALA A 366 -5.68 -6.65 10.46
C ALA A 366 -5.77 -5.91 9.11
N TYR A 367 -5.85 -6.69 8.05
CA TYR A 367 -6.01 -6.19 6.69
C TYR A 367 -7.32 -6.67 6.07
N GLY A 368 -7.86 -5.88 5.18
CA GLY A 368 -9.00 -6.20 4.36
C GLY A 368 -9.24 -5.09 3.34
N ALA A 369 -9.68 -5.45 2.15
CA ALA A 369 -9.92 -4.50 1.10
C ALA A 369 -11.16 -4.91 0.29
N PHE A 370 -11.93 -3.91 -0.14
CA PHE A 370 -13.01 -4.06 -1.10
C PHE A 370 -14.05 -5.12 -0.72
N GLY A 371 -14.44 -5.18 0.56
CA GLY A 371 -15.50 -6.08 1.03
C GLY A 371 -16.86 -5.77 0.41
N THR A 372 -17.08 -4.55 -0.06
CA THR A 372 -18.25 -4.11 -0.83
C THR A 372 -17.81 -3.41 -2.10
N VAL A 373 -18.63 -3.47 -3.15
CA VAL A 373 -18.41 -2.81 -4.44
C VAL A 373 -19.62 -1.95 -4.75
N THR A 374 -19.40 -0.69 -5.14
CA THR A 374 -20.44 0.20 -5.64
C THR A 374 -20.85 -0.20 -7.05
N LYS A 375 -22.13 -0.09 -7.39
CA LYS A 375 -22.65 -0.45 -8.72
C LYS A 375 -22.64 0.72 -9.70
N GLU A 376 -22.68 1.93 -9.20
CA GLU A 376 -22.60 3.15 -9.98
C GLU A 376 -21.42 3.99 -9.50
N ARG A 377 -20.76 4.65 -10.43
CA ARG A 377 -19.72 5.62 -10.14
C ARG A 377 -20.31 7.02 -10.11
N ILE A 378 -20.31 7.62 -8.93
CA ILE A 378 -20.69 9.04 -8.77
C ILE A 378 -19.40 9.84 -8.57
N GLU A 379 -19.23 10.91 -9.34
CA GLU A 379 -18.08 11.81 -9.24
C GLU A 379 -18.55 13.21 -8.85
N PHE A 380 -17.85 13.80 -7.90
CA PHE A 380 -17.98 15.23 -7.62
C PHE A 380 -17.02 16.00 -8.51
N VAL A 381 -17.58 16.96 -9.23
CA VAL A 381 -16.87 17.89 -10.11
C VAL A 381 -16.96 19.28 -9.48
N VAL A 382 -15.80 19.91 -9.30
CA VAL A 382 -15.70 21.27 -8.79
C VAL A 382 -15.60 22.21 -9.97
N GLU A 383 -16.51 23.19 -10.02
CA GLU A 383 -16.60 24.17 -11.10
C GLU A 383 -16.43 25.58 -10.52
N GLY A 384 -15.74 26.44 -11.25
CA GLY A 384 -15.61 27.86 -10.93
C GLY A 384 -16.06 28.74 -12.08
N THR A 385 -16.28 30.02 -11.80
CA THR A 385 -16.57 31.05 -12.83
C THR A 385 -16.02 32.42 -12.45
N MET A 386 -15.68 33.22 -13.46
CA MET A 386 -15.29 34.62 -13.33
C MET A 386 -16.48 35.57 -13.51
N ASP A 387 -17.63 35.07 -13.94
CA ASP A 387 -18.82 35.85 -14.22
C ASP A 387 -19.40 36.42 -12.93
N GLU A 388 -20.12 37.58 -13.03
CA GLU A 388 -20.72 38.25 -11.86
C GLU A 388 -21.96 37.51 -11.37
N ASP A 389 -22.81 37.14 -12.32
CA ASP A 389 -24.07 36.46 -12.04
C ASP A 389 -23.88 34.93 -12.14
N PRO A 390 -23.97 34.23 -11.01
CA PRO A 390 -23.78 32.76 -11.00
C PRO A 390 -24.90 32.00 -11.73
N ASP A 391 -26.07 32.60 -11.93
CA ASP A 391 -27.20 31.93 -12.60
C ASP A 391 -27.05 31.94 -14.12
N ALA A 392 -26.39 32.97 -14.69
CA ALA A 392 -26.12 33.10 -16.11
C ALA A 392 -24.67 32.69 -16.49
N ALA A 393 -23.87 32.26 -15.54
CA ALA A 393 -22.44 32.07 -15.66
C ALA A 393 -22.02 30.86 -16.54
N THR A 394 -20.89 31.02 -17.22
CA THR A 394 -20.14 29.93 -17.82
C THR A 394 -19.24 29.29 -16.76
N TRP A 395 -19.46 28.01 -16.47
CA TRP A 395 -18.77 27.29 -15.45
C TRP A 395 -17.64 26.43 -16.05
N LEU A 396 -16.43 26.55 -15.49
CA LEU A 396 -15.24 25.81 -15.90
C LEU A 396 -14.83 24.81 -14.83
N GLU A 397 -14.44 23.60 -15.24
CA GLU A 397 -14.12 22.49 -14.34
C GLU A 397 -12.66 22.49 -13.92
N TYR A 398 -12.38 22.31 -12.64
CA TYR A 398 -11.04 21.97 -12.14
C TYR A 398 -10.74 20.49 -12.43
N GLY A 399 -9.59 20.22 -13.08
CA GLY A 399 -9.17 18.87 -13.43
C GLY A 399 -8.33 18.22 -12.35
N PHE A 400 -8.51 16.92 -12.13
CA PHE A 400 -7.72 16.13 -11.21
C PHE A 400 -6.65 15.30 -11.95
N ARG A 401 -5.61 14.84 -11.23
CA ARG A 401 -4.49 14.11 -11.85
C ARG A 401 -4.84 12.68 -12.20
N GLY A 402 -5.53 11.95 -11.32
CA GLY A 402 -5.76 10.52 -11.45
C GLY A 402 -7.23 10.11 -11.56
N LYS A 403 -8.15 10.84 -10.91
CA LYS A 403 -9.59 10.53 -10.99
C LYS A 403 -10.17 10.90 -12.36
N PRO A 404 -11.28 10.28 -12.81
CA PRO A 404 -12.01 10.69 -14.01
C PRO A 404 -12.45 12.17 -13.97
N GLY A 405 -12.37 12.81 -15.11
CA GLY A 405 -12.77 14.21 -15.32
C GLY A 405 -13.03 14.39 -16.82
N ASP A 406 -11.99 14.66 -17.61
CA ASP A 406 -12.07 14.71 -19.05
C ASP A 406 -12.56 13.37 -19.62
N LEU A 407 -13.60 13.43 -20.45
CA LEU A 407 -14.30 12.25 -21.00
C LEU A 407 -13.44 11.47 -21.99
N ASP A 408 -12.50 12.12 -22.67
CA ASP A 408 -11.67 11.52 -23.73
C ASP A 408 -10.33 11.02 -23.18
N ARG A 409 -9.96 11.44 -21.96
CA ARG A 409 -8.69 11.12 -21.35
C ARG A 409 -8.55 9.63 -21.02
N ILE A 410 -7.42 9.03 -21.39
CA ILE A 410 -7.02 7.72 -20.89
C ILE A 410 -6.66 7.86 -19.41
N PRO A 411 -7.27 7.07 -18.51
CA PRO A 411 -6.85 7.06 -17.11
C PRO A 411 -5.34 6.76 -17.00
N PRO A 412 -4.58 7.57 -16.25
CA PRO A 412 -3.13 7.36 -16.15
C PRO A 412 -2.78 6.16 -15.26
N GLN A 413 -1.61 5.56 -15.48
CA GLN A 413 -1.00 4.68 -14.48
C GLN A 413 -0.25 5.55 -13.47
N VAL A 414 -0.74 5.59 -12.24
CA VAL A 414 -0.19 6.40 -11.16
C VAL A 414 0.55 5.54 -10.13
N ALA A 415 -0.06 4.39 -9.76
CA ALA A 415 0.53 3.47 -8.79
C ALA A 415 1.94 2.99 -9.24
N PRO A 416 2.89 2.89 -8.33
CA PRO A 416 2.77 2.89 -6.86
C PRO A 416 2.69 4.28 -6.18
N TYR A 417 2.76 5.39 -6.91
CA TYR A 417 2.59 6.71 -6.32
C TYR A 417 1.14 6.92 -5.81
N HIS A 418 0.97 7.65 -4.70
CA HIS A 418 -0.33 7.89 -4.09
C HIS A 418 -0.77 9.34 -4.27
N LEU A 419 -1.78 9.59 -5.10
CA LEU A 419 -2.48 10.87 -5.23
C LEU A 419 -3.54 10.98 -4.14
N ARG A 420 -3.20 11.57 -3.01
CA ARG A 420 -4.02 11.56 -1.79
C ARG A 420 -5.31 12.35 -1.92
N LEU A 421 -5.25 13.52 -2.60
CA LEU A 421 -6.43 14.33 -2.87
C LEU A 421 -7.43 13.59 -3.76
N ASP A 422 -6.95 13.02 -4.89
CA ASP A 422 -7.79 12.28 -5.84
C ASP A 422 -8.49 11.09 -5.16
N TRP A 423 -7.79 10.37 -4.27
CA TRP A 423 -8.36 9.29 -3.49
C TRP A 423 -9.47 9.75 -2.56
N LEU A 424 -9.29 10.86 -1.83
CA LEU A 424 -10.32 11.38 -0.93
C LEU A 424 -11.51 11.95 -1.69
N MET A 425 -11.30 12.56 -2.85
CA MET A 425 -12.39 13.01 -3.72
C MET A 425 -13.32 11.88 -4.13
N TRP A 426 -12.81 10.65 -4.31
CA TRP A 426 -13.65 9.49 -4.61
C TRP A 426 -14.52 9.06 -3.42
N PHE A 427 -14.08 9.28 -2.18
CA PHE A 427 -14.88 8.94 -0.99
C PHE A 427 -16.00 9.94 -0.71
N LEU A 428 -15.92 11.18 -1.19
CA LEU A 428 -16.92 12.20 -0.92
C LEU A 428 -18.35 11.79 -1.29
N PRO A 429 -18.63 11.22 -2.48
CA PRO A 429 -19.98 10.78 -2.83
C PRO A 429 -20.49 9.60 -1.97
N LEU A 430 -19.61 8.93 -1.23
CA LEU A 430 -19.95 7.81 -0.33
C LEU A 430 -20.14 8.26 1.12
N GLY A 431 -19.77 9.49 1.44
CA GLY A 431 -19.81 10.08 2.78
C GLY A 431 -20.57 11.40 2.83
N SER A 432 -19.99 12.40 3.49
CA SER A 432 -20.52 13.74 3.62
C SER A 432 -19.85 14.73 2.66
N PRO A 433 -20.61 15.48 1.85
CA PRO A 433 -20.04 16.55 1.03
C PRO A 433 -19.61 17.78 1.86
N LEU A 434 -19.87 17.80 3.17
CA LEU A 434 -19.50 18.88 4.09
C LEU A 434 -18.31 18.53 4.97
N ASP A 435 -17.48 17.57 4.57
CA ASP A 435 -16.23 17.29 5.27
C ASP A 435 -15.35 18.53 5.33
N GLU A 436 -14.78 18.80 6.51
CA GLU A 436 -13.97 20.01 6.80
C GLU A 436 -12.85 20.23 5.76
N TRP A 437 -12.12 19.18 5.40
CA TRP A 437 -11.07 19.29 4.41
C TRP A 437 -11.58 19.72 3.03
N PHE A 438 -12.82 19.31 2.66
CA PHE A 438 -13.36 19.64 1.35
C PHE A 438 -13.89 21.08 1.30
N THR A 439 -14.53 21.55 2.36
CA THR A 439 -14.94 22.95 2.45
C THR A 439 -13.73 23.88 2.46
N THR A 440 -12.66 23.51 3.18
CA THR A 440 -11.38 24.24 3.14
C THR A 440 -10.76 24.21 1.73
N PHE A 441 -10.82 23.06 1.04
CA PHE A 441 -10.34 22.94 -0.33
C PHE A 441 -11.06 23.92 -1.28
N LEU A 442 -12.39 24.02 -1.20
CA LEU A 442 -13.15 24.99 -2.00
C LEU A 442 -12.75 26.43 -1.69
N ALA A 443 -12.58 26.78 -0.40
CA ALA A 443 -12.11 28.10 0.00
C ALA A 443 -10.70 28.42 -0.53
N ARG A 444 -9.80 27.43 -0.56
CA ARG A 444 -8.46 27.58 -1.13
C ARG A 444 -8.47 27.78 -2.65
N LEU A 445 -9.38 27.10 -3.36
CA LEU A 445 -9.56 27.31 -4.79
C LEU A 445 -10.10 28.73 -5.09
N LEU A 446 -11.06 29.21 -4.29
CA LEU A 446 -11.55 30.58 -4.39
C LEU A 446 -10.44 31.64 -4.15
N ALA A 447 -9.49 31.32 -3.27
CA ALA A 447 -8.32 32.18 -3.02
C ALA A 447 -7.19 31.98 -4.04
N ALA A 448 -7.35 31.09 -5.02
CA ALA A 448 -6.31 30.68 -5.98
C ALA A 448 -4.98 30.29 -5.27
N ASP A 449 -5.09 29.55 -4.15
CA ASP A 449 -3.92 29.14 -3.37
C ASP A 449 -2.96 28.29 -4.20
N PRO A 450 -1.71 28.73 -4.43
CA PRO A 450 -0.81 28.04 -5.36
C PRO A 450 -0.46 26.62 -4.95
N GLU A 451 -0.41 26.33 -3.64
CA GLU A 451 -0.08 25.00 -3.12
C GLU A 451 -1.23 24.02 -3.36
N THR A 452 -2.46 24.48 -3.22
CA THR A 452 -3.66 23.70 -3.51
C THR A 452 -3.82 23.48 -5.01
N LEU A 453 -3.63 24.51 -5.84
CA LEU A 453 -3.68 24.41 -7.30
C LEU A 453 -2.62 23.43 -7.83
N ALA A 454 -1.43 23.39 -7.23
CA ALA A 454 -0.38 22.45 -7.59
C ALA A 454 -0.73 20.97 -7.37
N LEU A 455 -1.76 20.65 -6.60
CA LEU A 455 -2.27 19.28 -6.46
C LEU A 455 -3.13 18.84 -7.64
N LEU A 456 -3.70 19.78 -8.37
CA LEU A 456 -4.61 19.53 -9.47
C LEU A 456 -3.90 19.12 -10.77
N GLY A 457 -4.66 18.53 -11.68
CA GLY A 457 -4.22 18.21 -13.03
C GLY A 457 -4.34 19.40 -13.98
N SER A 458 -5.37 20.24 -13.78
CA SER A 458 -5.55 21.50 -14.52
C SER A 458 -6.31 22.52 -13.69
N ASP A 459 -5.92 23.78 -13.85
CA ASP A 459 -6.58 24.95 -13.33
C ASP A 459 -7.16 25.74 -14.52
N PRO A 460 -8.49 25.94 -14.62
CA PRO A 460 -9.09 26.63 -15.75
C PRO A 460 -8.93 28.16 -15.69
N PHE A 461 -8.35 28.71 -14.61
CA PHE A 461 -8.22 30.15 -14.40
C PHE A 461 -6.77 30.65 -14.41
N ASP A 462 -5.80 29.80 -14.72
CA ASP A 462 -4.37 30.15 -14.78
C ASP A 462 -3.87 30.88 -13.53
N GLY A 463 -4.24 30.38 -12.34
CA GLY A 463 -3.83 30.95 -11.06
C GLY A 463 -4.62 32.19 -10.63
N LYS A 464 -5.72 32.52 -11.28
CA LYS A 464 -6.60 33.62 -10.88
C LYS A 464 -7.73 33.12 -10.01
N SER A 465 -8.15 33.94 -9.05
CA SER A 465 -9.27 33.64 -8.17
C SER A 465 -10.60 33.70 -8.92
N PRO A 466 -11.38 32.60 -8.97
CA PRO A 466 -12.75 32.66 -9.52
C PRO A 466 -13.64 33.47 -8.58
N ARG A 467 -14.66 34.11 -9.12
CA ARG A 467 -15.66 34.83 -8.33
C ARG A 467 -16.56 33.89 -7.55
N TRP A 468 -16.94 32.79 -8.20
CA TRP A 468 -17.80 31.77 -7.61
C TRP A 468 -17.26 30.37 -7.84
N ILE A 469 -17.56 29.50 -6.89
CA ILE A 469 -17.28 28.06 -6.99
C ILE A 469 -18.55 27.29 -6.64
N ARG A 470 -18.75 26.13 -7.28
CA ARG A 470 -19.81 25.18 -6.95
C ARG A 470 -19.33 23.74 -7.08
N THR A 471 -20.08 22.82 -6.53
CA THR A 471 -19.85 21.39 -6.72
C THR A 471 -21.09 20.75 -7.33
N VAL A 472 -20.88 20.02 -8.41
CA VAL A 472 -21.91 19.21 -9.07
C VAL A 472 -21.52 17.74 -9.03
N SER A 473 -22.48 16.85 -9.03
CA SER A 473 -22.23 15.42 -9.17
C SER A 473 -22.74 14.93 -10.50
N TYR A 474 -22.03 13.94 -11.05
CA TYR A 474 -22.44 13.18 -12.23
C TYR A 474 -22.32 11.70 -11.96
N ARG A 475 -23.14 10.89 -12.62
CA ARG A 475 -22.85 9.47 -12.78
C ARG A 475 -21.92 9.31 -13.98
N TYR A 476 -20.78 8.65 -13.74
CA TYR A 476 -19.82 8.28 -14.78
C TYR A 476 -19.94 6.79 -15.09
N ARG A 477 -19.83 6.43 -16.36
CA ARG A 477 -19.66 5.06 -16.81
C ARG A 477 -18.68 4.99 -17.96
N PHE A 478 -18.04 3.87 -18.16
CA PHE A 478 -17.23 3.67 -19.36
C PHE A 478 -18.09 3.69 -20.61
N ALA A 479 -17.63 4.37 -21.66
CA ALA A 479 -18.21 4.27 -22.99
C ALA A 479 -18.07 2.83 -23.52
N ASP A 480 -19.13 2.27 -24.05
CA ASP A 480 -19.05 0.99 -24.74
C ASP A 480 -18.23 1.08 -26.04
N ARG A 481 -18.04 -0.05 -26.74
CA ARG A 481 -17.23 -0.09 -27.96
C ARG A 481 -17.85 0.74 -29.11
N ALA A 482 -19.17 0.82 -29.20
CA ALA A 482 -19.88 1.54 -30.24
C ALA A 482 -19.90 3.05 -29.93
N GLU A 483 -20.15 3.43 -28.70
CA GLU A 483 -20.09 4.82 -28.22
C GLU A 483 -18.67 5.40 -28.42
N HIS A 484 -17.64 4.68 -28.00
CA HIS A 484 -16.26 5.10 -28.18
C HIS A 484 -15.87 5.29 -29.66
N ARG A 485 -16.31 4.39 -30.55
CA ARG A 485 -16.05 4.55 -31.99
C ARG A 485 -16.73 5.77 -32.59
N ARG A 486 -17.90 6.17 -32.07
CA ARG A 486 -18.67 7.31 -32.55
C ARG A 486 -18.15 8.65 -32.04
N SER A 487 -17.76 8.72 -30.78
CA SER A 487 -17.44 9.98 -30.09
C SER A 487 -15.96 10.16 -29.75
N GLY A 488 -15.15 9.09 -29.76
CA GLY A 488 -13.80 9.07 -29.19
C GLY A 488 -13.79 8.98 -27.67
N ALA A 489 -14.91 9.26 -27.00
CA ALA A 489 -14.99 9.34 -25.56
C ALA A 489 -14.71 7.98 -24.88
N ARG A 490 -14.04 8.02 -23.75
CA ARG A 490 -13.78 6.85 -22.89
C ARG A 490 -14.79 6.75 -21.77
N TRP A 491 -15.30 7.91 -21.35
CA TRP A 491 -16.30 8.04 -20.31
C TRP A 491 -17.56 8.69 -20.88
N ILE A 492 -18.71 8.28 -20.35
CA ILE A 492 -20.01 8.94 -20.52
C ILE A 492 -20.43 9.42 -19.15
N ARG A 493 -20.89 10.66 -19.06
CA ARG A 493 -21.48 11.22 -17.83
C ARG A 493 -22.90 11.65 -18.04
N ASP A 494 -23.74 11.37 -17.06
CA ASP A 494 -25.16 11.75 -17.03
C ASP A 494 -25.60 12.08 -15.60
N ARG A 495 -26.89 12.33 -15.40
CA ARG A 495 -27.54 12.58 -14.09
C ARG A 495 -26.86 13.70 -13.30
N ARG A 496 -26.60 14.85 -13.94
CA ARG A 496 -26.06 16.03 -13.25
C ARG A 496 -26.96 16.47 -12.10
N ARG A 497 -26.39 16.69 -10.91
CA ARG A 497 -27.06 17.21 -9.73
C ARG A 497 -26.18 18.25 -9.05
N LEU A 498 -26.79 19.34 -8.57
CA LEU A 498 -26.11 20.32 -7.72
C LEU A 498 -25.92 19.70 -6.33
N VAL A 499 -24.69 19.72 -5.82
CA VAL A 499 -24.29 19.20 -4.50
C VAL A 499 -24.08 20.35 -3.53
N LEU A 500 -23.25 21.32 -3.92
CA LEU A 500 -23.06 22.59 -3.21
C LEU A 500 -23.30 23.72 -4.19
N GLY A 501 -24.18 24.65 -3.81
CA GLY A 501 -24.54 25.84 -4.61
C GLY A 501 -23.36 26.79 -4.78
N PRO A 502 -23.54 27.85 -5.61
CA PRO A 502 -22.51 28.86 -5.78
C PRO A 502 -22.13 29.50 -4.44
N ALA A 503 -20.83 29.51 -4.16
CA ALA A 503 -20.24 30.14 -3.00
C ALA A 503 -19.13 31.09 -3.42
N ARG A 504 -18.90 32.16 -2.67
CA ARG A 504 -17.78 33.09 -2.83
C ARG A 504 -17.12 33.37 -1.49
N LEU A 505 -15.92 33.89 -1.50
CA LEU A 505 -15.34 34.44 -0.28
C LEU A 505 -16.16 35.62 0.24
N PRO A 506 -16.31 35.78 1.55
CA PRO A 506 -16.90 36.99 2.11
C PRO A 506 -16.06 38.21 1.69
N ASP A 507 -16.73 39.30 1.41
CA ASP A 507 -16.11 40.59 1.02
C ASP A 507 -15.25 41.13 2.14
#